data_ea9887fdcad9859773e804f9b2de0856
#
_entry.id   ea9887fdcad9859773e804f9b2de0856
#
_cell.length_a   1.000
_cell.length_b   1.000
_cell.length_c   1.000
_cell.angle_alpha   90.00
_cell.angle_beta   90.00
_cell.angle_gamma   90.00
#
_symmetry.space_group_name_H-M   'P 1'
#
loop_
_entity.id
_entity.type
_entity.pdbx_description
1 polymer ?
#
loop_
_entity_poly.entity_id
_entity_poly.type
_entity_poly.pdbx_seq_one_letter_code
_entity_poly.pdbx_strand_id
1 'polypeptide(L)'
;MNRKRMTESELAELLARLQRNYTYDDEHGLLRNKKTGELVKGKTKARGDYRYLDYWYHGGYAKQLLMHHAVWVVVYGCFPEATIDHIDGNPANNHIENLREVSQSENLYNALLPWKPNAITGVPGVYPNEGRYQTWIRGRHYNFRNPHEAFFHGTMCGKRYKMS
;
A
#
# COMPACT_ATOMS: atom_id res chain seq x y z
N MET A 1 9.09 16.68 -14.09
CA MET A 1 10.40 16.47 -13.40
C MET A 1 10.75 14.99 -13.51
N ASN A 2 11.69 14.63 -14.39
CA ASN A 2 12.07 13.24 -14.66
C ASN A 2 12.77 12.67 -13.41
N ARG A 3 12.11 11.80 -12.65
CA ARG A 3 12.78 11.05 -11.58
C ARG A 3 13.77 10.09 -12.25
N LYS A 4 15.05 10.39 -12.20
CA LYS A 4 16.11 9.50 -12.67
C LYS A 4 15.91 8.15 -11.96
N ARG A 5 15.69 7.09 -12.74
CA ARG A 5 15.64 5.72 -12.19
C ARG A 5 17.01 5.41 -11.58
N MET A 6 17.01 4.68 -10.48
CA MET A 6 18.25 4.18 -9.89
C MET A 6 18.90 3.18 -10.85
N THR A 7 20.21 3.21 -10.92
CA THR A 7 20.98 2.20 -11.66
C THR A 7 20.98 0.88 -10.89
N GLU A 8 21.31 -0.22 -11.55
CA GLU A 8 21.43 -1.54 -10.92
C GLU A 8 22.46 -1.54 -9.77
N SER A 9 23.58 -0.83 -9.96
CA SER A 9 24.60 -0.66 -8.93
C SER A 9 24.06 0.08 -7.70
N GLU A 10 23.28 1.15 -7.91
CA GLU A 10 22.63 1.91 -6.84
C GLU A 10 21.62 1.07 -6.08
N LEU A 11 20.87 0.23 -6.79
CA LEU A 11 19.90 -0.69 -6.16
C LEU A 11 20.61 -1.77 -5.34
N ALA A 12 21.69 -2.35 -5.87
CA ALA A 12 22.48 -3.36 -5.17
C ALA A 12 23.12 -2.80 -3.88
N GLU A 13 23.63 -1.58 -3.93
CA GLU A 13 24.19 -0.91 -2.76
C GLU A 13 23.11 -0.63 -1.71
N LEU A 14 21.93 -0.14 -2.12
CA LEU A 14 20.82 0.11 -1.22
C LEU A 14 20.34 -1.18 -0.55
N LEU A 15 20.23 -2.27 -1.31
CA LEU A 15 19.85 -3.59 -0.80
C LEU A 15 20.86 -4.07 0.26
N ALA A 16 22.15 -4.07 -0.06
CA ALA A 16 23.19 -4.48 0.87
C ALA A 16 23.18 -3.64 2.15
N ARG A 17 22.93 -2.34 2.02
CA ARG A 17 22.84 -1.41 3.16
C ARG A 17 21.62 -1.69 4.05
N LEU A 18 20.45 -1.93 3.45
CA LEU A 18 19.23 -2.26 4.19
C LEU A 18 19.43 -3.55 4.98
N GLN A 19 19.92 -4.60 4.35
CA GLN A 19 20.18 -5.90 4.99
C GLN A 19 21.24 -5.84 6.08
N ARG A 20 22.28 -5.03 5.88
CA ARG A 20 23.35 -4.85 6.90
C ARG A 20 22.84 -4.12 8.13
N ASN A 21 21.98 -3.10 7.97
CA ASN A 21 21.62 -2.19 9.05
C ASN A 21 20.33 -2.57 9.77
N TYR A 22 19.43 -3.34 9.13
CA TYR A 22 18.10 -3.60 9.67
C TYR A 22 17.77 -5.09 9.71
N THR A 23 16.92 -5.45 10.67
CA THR A 23 16.16 -6.71 10.71
C THR A 23 14.67 -6.39 10.68
N TYR A 24 13.86 -7.33 10.24
CA TYR A 24 12.42 -7.22 10.35
C TYR A 24 11.99 -7.62 11.78
N ASP A 25 11.09 -6.85 12.36
CA ASP A 25 10.44 -7.10 13.63
C ASP A 25 8.97 -7.48 13.36
N ASP A 26 8.67 -8.75 13.53
CA ASP A 26 7.39 -9.34 13.19
C ASP A 26 6.26 -8.90 14.14
N GLU A 27 6.58 -8.65 15.41
CA GLU A 27 5.61 -8.20 16.41
C GLU A 27 4.98 -6.84 16.06
N HIS A 28 5.79 -5.95 15.45
CA HIS A 28 5.37 -4.57 15.16
C HIS A 28 5.18 -4.28 13.66
N GLY A 29 5.51 -5.22 12.77
CA GLY A 29 5.52 -4.99 11.32
C GLY A 29 6.46 -3.87 10.88
N LEU A 30 7.58 -3.70 11.57
CA LEU A 30 8.54 -2.62 11.38
C LEU A 30 9.97 -3.15 11.21
N LEU A 31 10.87 -2.26 10.84
CA LEU A 31 12.30 -2.54 10.85
C LEU A 31 12.89 -2.23 12.23
N ARG A 32 13.85 -3.05 12.64
CA ARG A 32 14.69 -2.80 13.81
C ARG A 32 16.12 -2.52 13.38
N ASN A 33 16.69 -1.45 13.89
CA ASN A 33 18.09 -1.10 13.63
C ASN A 33 19.02 -2.08 14.38
N LYS A 34 19.87 -2.79 13.65
CA LYS A 34 20.79 -3.79 14.22
C LYS A 34 21.81 -3.21 15.20
N LYS A 35 22.20 -1.94 15.00
CA LYS A 35 23.22 -1.29 15.85
C LYS A 35 22.63 -0.76 17.13
N THR A 36 21.44 -0.13 17.10
CA THR A 36 20.82 0.51 18.28
C THR A 36 19.77 -0.36 18.96
N GLY A 37 19.27 -1.41 18.27
CA GLY A 37 18.16 -2.24 18.74
C GLY A 37 16.79 -1.55 18.65
N GLU A 38 16.71 -0.31 18.22
CA GLU A 38 15.48 0.49 18.19
C GLU A 38 14.60 0.20 17.00
N LEU A 39 13.29 0.27 17.21
CA LEU A 39 12.29 0.20 16.14
C LEU A 39 12.32 1.47 15.27
N VAL A 40 12.35 1.27 13.97
CA VAL A 40 12.35 2.34 12.98
C VAL A 40 10.92 2.65 12.58
N LYS A 41 10.32 3.66 13.22
CA LYS A 41 8.92 4.07 12.95
C LYS A 41 8.74 4.75 11.59
N GLY A 42 9.84 5.24 10.99
CA GLY A 42 9.79 6.03 9.76
C GLY A 42 9.20 7.43 9.97
N LYS A 43 9.21 8.23 8.91
CA LYS A 43 8.64 9.60 8.88
C LYS A 43 7.38 9.60 8.01
N THR A 44 6.38 10.38 8.41
CA THR A 44 5.19 10.66 7.60
C THR A 44 5.30 12.02 6.94
N LYS A 45 4.67 12.22 5.80
CA LYS A 45 4.52 13.53 5.17
C LYS A 45 3.19 14.15 5.57
N ALA A 46 3.10 15.48 5.51
CA ALA A 46 1.90 16.24 5.89
C ALA A 46 0.61 15.85 5.13
N ARG A 47 0.75 15.22 3.97
CA ARG A 47 -0.35 14.68 3.17
C ARG A 47 -0.04 13.24 2.81
N GLY A 48 -0.47 12.29 3.61
CA GLY A 48 -0.39 10.87 3.32
C GLY A 48 -0.03 10.02 4.53
N ASP A 49 -0.60 8.83 4.57
CA ASP A 49 -0.44 7.87 5.66
C ASP A 49 0.79 6.96 5.48
N TYR A 50 1.50 7.10 4.34
CA TYR A 50 2.70 6.32 4.06
C TYR A 50 3.87 6.74 4.93
N ARG A 51 4.60 5.75 5.44
CA ARG A 51 5.84 5.94 6.18
C ARG A 51 7.04 5.84 5.26
N TYR A 52 8.07 6.61 5.55
CA TYR A 52 9.31 6.70 4.77
C TYR A 52 10.51 6.45 5.66
N LEU A 53 11.49 5.70 5.12
CA LEU A 53 12.83 5.55 5.65
C LEU A 53 13.75 6.53 4.91
N ASP A 54 14.43 7.41 5.66
CA ASP A 54 15.48 8.25 5.08
C ASP A 54 16.75 7.43 4.93
N TYR A 55 17.38 7.50 3.77
CA TYR A 55 18.71 6.92 3.55
C TYR A 55 19.61 7.91 2.81
N TRP A 56 20.89 7.90 3.18
CA TRP A 56 21.89 8.76 2.57
C TRP A 56 22.47 8.07 1.35
N TYR A 57 22.61 8.82 0.28
CA TYR A 57 23.21 8.38 -0.97
C TYR A 57 24.57 9.04 -1.19
N HIS A 58 25.48 8.41 -1.96
CA HIS A 58 26.72 9.02 -2.37
C HIS A 58 26.46 10.35 -3.08
N GLY A 59 26.96 11.46 -2.50
CA GLY A 59 26.68 12.81 -2.97
C GLY A 59 25.98 13.72 -1.94
N GLY A 60 25.70 13.20 -0.73
CA GLY A 60 25.22 14.01 0.40
C GLY A 60 23.73 14.32 0.40
N TYR A 61 22.94 13.71 -0.49
CA TYR A 61 21.49 13.94 -0.52
C TYR A 61 20.74 12.80 0.18
N ALA A 62 19.86 13.16 1.12
CA ALA A 62 18.94 12.21 1.70
C ALA A 62 17.86 11.83 0.65
N LYS A 63 17.76 10.56 0.35
CA LYS A 63 16.64 10.00 -0.41
C LYS A 63 15.68 9.30 0.54
N GLN A 64 14.42 9.17 0.12
CA GLN A 64 13.38 8.54 0.90
C GLN A 64 12.93 7.25 0.22
N LEU A 65 12.89 6.17 0.97
CA LEU A 65 12.33 4.88 0.57
C LEU A 65 11.02 4.67 1.33
N LEU A 66 9.99 4.21 0.66
CA LEU A 66 8.75 3.80 1.32
C LEU A 66 9.03 2.66 2.30
N MET A 67 8.43 2.70 3.49
CA MET A 67 8.70 1.72 4.55
C MET A 67 8.35 0.30 4.12
N HIS A 68 7.22 0.10 3.44
CA HIS A 68 6.84 -1.23 2.92
C HIS A 68 7.85 -1.80 1.92
N HIS A 69 8.50 -0.96 1.09
CA HIS A 69 9.59 -1.40 0.23
C HIS A 69 10.83 -1.78 1.05
N ALA A 70 11.15 -1.03 2.10
CA ALA A 70 12.27 -1.34 2.97
C ALA A 70 12.05 -2.66 3.75
N VAL A 71 10.84 -2.88 4.26
CA VAL A 71 10.43 -4.14 4.90
C VAL A 71 10.54 -5.29 3.91
N TRP A 72 9.99 -5.16 2.71
CA TRP A 72 10.06 -6.16 1.65
C TRP A 72 11.50 -6.58 1.36
N VAL A 73 12.38 -5.60 1.12
CA VAL A 73 13.80 -5.85 0.82
C VAL A 73 14.51 -6.55 1.98
N VAL A 74 14.23 -6.17 3.22
CA VAL A 74 14.88 -6.79 4.39
C VAL A 74 14.42 -8.23 4.57
N VAL A 75 13.15 -8.54 4.31
CA VAL A 75 12.58 -9.90 4.45
C VAL A 75 12.95 -10.80 3.28
N TYR A 76 12.73 -10.34 2.04
CA TYR A 76 12.91 -11.19 0.85
C TYR A 76 14.29 -11.09 0.20
N GLY A 77 15.10 -10.10 0.57
CA GLY A 77 16.47 -9.94 0.02
C GLY A 77 16.52 -9.39 -1.41
N CYS A 78 15.39 -8.95 -1.97
CA CYS A 78 15.29 -8.36 -3.30
C CYS A 78 14.30 -7.21 -3.34
N PHE A 79 14.44 -6.32 -4.33
CA PHE A 79 13.39 -5.35 -4.61
C PHE A 79 12.20 -6.03 -5.29
N PRO A 80 10.98 -5.53 -5.06
CA PRO A 80 9.81 -6.06 -5.75
C PRO A 80 9.91 -5.78 -7.27
N GLU A 81 9.48 -6.72 -8.08
CA GLU A 81 9.39 -6.57 -9.54
C GLU A 81 8.18 -5.73 -9.97
N ALA A 82 7.13 -5.77 -9.15
CA ALA A 82 5.87 -5.06 -9.36
C ALA A 82 5.58 -4.05 -8.22
N THR A 83 4.39 -3.49 -8.20
CA THR A 83 3.96 -2.57 -7.14
C THR A 83 3.60 -3.34 -5.87
N ILE A 84 4.03 -2.87 -4.71
CA ILE A 84 3.56 -3.39 -3.42
C ILE A 84 2.24 -2.72 -3.06
N ASP A 85 1.26 -3.53 -2.71
CA ASP A 85 -0.06 -3.15 -2.24
C ASP A 85 -0.28 -3.64 -0.79
N HIS A 86 -1.05 -2.88 -0.01
CA HIS A 86 -1.46 -3.27 1.34
C HIS A 86 -2.81 -3.99 1.28
N ILE A 87 -2.85 -5.26 1.67
CA ILE A 87 -4.04 -6.12 1.58
C ILE A 87 -5.24 -5.51 2.32
N ASP A 88 -5.00 -4.92 3.48
CA ASP A 88 -6.03 -4.25 4.29
C ASP A 88 -6.33 -2.79 3.85
N GLY A 89 -5.63 -2.28 2.83
CA GLY A 89 -5.73 -0.90 2.36
C GLY A 89 -5.20 0.14 3.35
N ASN A 90 -4.51 -0.25 4.42
CA ASN A 90 -3.90 0.65 5.39
C ASN A 90 -2.40 0.85 5.12
N PRO A 91 -1.97 1.98 4.57
CA PRO A 91 -0.56 2.21 4.21
C PRO A 91 0.38 2.34 5.43
N ALA A 92 -0.15 2.41 6.64
CA ALA A 92 0.61 2.40 7.88
C ALA A 92 0.93 1.00 8.40
N ASN A 93 0.19 -0.03 7.95
CA ASN A 93 0.35 -1.42 8.34
C ASN A 93 1.35 -2.13 7.42
N ASN A 94 2.62 -2.14 7.82
CA ASN A 94 3.71 -2.73 7.03
C ASN A 94 4.08 -4.15 7.49
N HIS A 95 3.19 -4.89 8.17
CA HIS A 95 3.38 -6.30 8.41
C HIS A 95 3.57 -7.04 7.09
N ILE A 96 4.58 -7.91 7.03
CA ILE A 96 4.94 -8.59 5.76
C ILE A 96 3.78 -9.40 5.18
N GLU A 97 2.95 -10.00 6.04
CA GLU A 97 1.75 -10.74 5.67
C GLU A 97 0.65 -9.87 5.05
N ASN A 98 0.70 -8.55 5.32
CA ASN A 98 -0.20 -7.56 4.76
C ASN A 98 0.32 -6.94 3.44
N LEU A 99 1.52 -7.29 3.02
CA LEU A 99 2.14 -6.79 1.79
C LEU A 99 2.09 -7.84 0.69
N ARG A 100 1.72 -7.39 -0.51
CA ARG A 100 1.72 -8.26 -1.70
C ARG A 100 2.21 -7.51 -2.93
N GLU A 101 2.82 -8.23 -3.85
CA GLU A 101 3.08 -7.70 -5.19
C GLU A 101 1.83 -7.80 -6.06
N VAL A 102 1.53 -6.72 -6.74
CA VAL A 102 0.40 -6.63 -7.68
C VAL A 102 0.83 -5.92 -8.95
N SER A 103 0.25 -6.28 -10.07
CA SER A 103 0.44 -5.53 -11.31
C SER A 103 -0.09 -4.09 -11.16
N GLN A 104 0.43 -3.18 -11.97
CA GLN A 104 -0.05 -1.79 -11.97
C GLN A 104 -1.56 -1.69 -12.24
N SER A 105 -2.09 -2.57 -13.08
CA SER A 105 -3.52 -2.65 -13.38
C SER A 105 -4.34 -3.13 -12.19
N GLU A 106 -3.85 -4.13 -11.45
CA GLU A 106 -4.49 -4.61 -10.22
C GLU A 106 -4.44 -3.59 -9.11
N ASN A 107 -3.29 -2.92 -8.93
CA ASN A 107 -3.17 -1.86 -7.94
C ASN A 107 -4.11 -0.68 -8.24
N LEU A 108 -4.22 -0.27 -9.50
CA LEU A 108 -5.17 0.76 -9.91
C LEU A 108 -6.62 0.30 -9.68
N TYR A 109 -6.93 -0.96 -10.00
CA TYR A 109 -8.25 -1.55 -9.74
C TYR A 109 -8.56 -1.57 -8.25
N ASN A 110 -7.61 -1.99 -7.41
CA ASN A 110 -7.74 -1.98 -5.95
C ASN A 110 -7.93 -0.56 -5.39
N ALA A 111 -7.21 0.42 -5.91
CA ALA A 111 -7.36 1.83 -5.52
C ALA A 111 -8.71 2.43 -5.91
N LEU A 112 -9.35 1.90 -6.97
CA LEU A 112 -10.68 2.32 -7.42
C LEU A 112 -11.80 1.61 -6.67
N LEU A 113 -11.51 0.49 -6.00
CA LEU A 113 -12.46 -0.18 -5.13
C LEU A 113 -12.37 0.46 -3.74
N PRO A 114 -13.45 0.94 -3.17
CA PRO A 114 -13.48 1.43 -1.80
C PRO A 114 -13.42 0.23 -0.83
N TRP A 115 -12.22 -0.25 -0.56
CA TRP A 115 -11.94 -1.46 0.26
C TRP A 115 -12.13 -1.26 1.76
N LYS A 116 -12.19 0.00 2.23
CA LYS A 116 -12.48 0.24 3.64
C LYS A 116 -13.96 -0.01 3.89
N PRO A 117 -14.32 -0.94 4.80
CA PRO A 117 -15.68 -1.04 5.25
C PRO A 117 -16.16 0.34 5.69
N ASN A 118 -17.28 0.80 5.16
CA ASN A 118 -17.87 2.02 5.65
C ASN A 118 -18.22 1.83 7.14
N ALA A 119 -17.83 2.75 8.00
CA ALA A 119 -18.01 2.64 9.45
C ALA A 119 -19.49 2.42 9.86
N ILE A 120 -20.45 2.86 9.03
CA ILE A 120 -21.88 2.77 9.29
C ILE A 120 -22.49 1.50 8.67
N THR A 121 -22.10 1.16 7.44
CA THR A 121 -22.69 0.01 6.71
C THR A 121 -21.96 -1.30 6.92
N GLY A 122 -20.69 -1.24 7.39
CA GLY A 122 -19.79 -2.40 7.47
C GLY A 122 -19.42 -2.99 6.09
N VAL A 123 -19.88 -2.38 5.00
CA VAL A 123 -19.68 -2.89 3.64
C VAL A 123 -18.81 -1.93 2.82
N PRO A 124 -17.72 -2.40 2.19
CA PRO A 124 -16.86 -1.55 1.40
C PRO A 124 -17.62 -0.88 0.24
N GLY A 125 -17.40 0.43 0.06
CA GLY A 125 -17.97 1.19 -1.04
C GLY A 125 -19.46 1.43 -1.03
N VAL A 126 -20.08 1.12 0.08
CA VAL A 126 -21.51 1.34 0.29
C VAL A 126 -21.68 2.40 1.36
N TYR A 127 -22.41 3.45 1.04
CA TYR A 127 -22.66 4.60 1.91
C TYR A 127 -24.14 4.72 2.23
N PRO A 128 -24.51 5.07 3.47
CA PRO A 128 -25.90 5.35 3.79
C PRO A 128 -26.35 6.66 3.13
N ASN A 129 -27.56 6.69 2.60
CA ASN A 129 -28.16 7.87 1.99
C ASN A 129 -29.67 7.86 2.21
N GLU A 130 -30.18 8.72 3.10
CA GLU A 130 -31.62 8.95 3.35
C GLU A 130 -32.46 7.67 3.49
N GLY A 131 -32.03 6.74 4.37
CA GLY A 131 -32.71 5.46 4.61
C GLY A 131 -32.50 4.41 3.51
N ARG A 132 -31.59 4.66 2.58
CA ARG A 132 -31.12 3.72 1.57
C ARG A 132 -29.61 3.58 1.61
N TYR A 133 -29.07 2.72 0.75
CA TYR A 133 -27.64 2.49 0.59
C TYR A 133 -27.25 2.81 -0.84
N GLN A 134 -26.19 3.60 -1.00
CA GLN A 134 -25.70 3.99 -2.32
C GLN A 134 -24.29 3.46 -2.58
N THR A 135 -24.02 3.17 -3.82
CA THR A 135 -22.68 2.89 -4.32
C THR A 135 -22.41 3.64 -5.62
N TRP A 136 -21.12 3.87 -5.90
CA TRP A 136 -20.69 4.49 -7.15
C TRP A 136 -20.25 3.42 -8.14
N ILE A 137 -20.82 3.47 -9.34
CA ILE A 137 -20.43 2.60 -10.43
C ILE A 137 -20.20 3.49 -11.65
N ARG A 138 -18.96 3.57 -12.13
CA ARG A 138 -18.58 4.36 -13.31
C ARG A 138 -19.06 5.83 -13.28
N GLY A 139 -18.83 6.50 -12.16
CA GLY A 139 -19.21 7.89 -12.00
C GLY A 139 -20.71 8.16 -11.83
N ARG A 140 -21.52 7.11 -11.66
CA ARG A 140 -22.95 7.23 -11.39
C ARG A 140 -23.30 6.65 -10.03
N HIS A 141 -24.24 7.27 -9.35
CA HIS A 141 -24.82 6.75 -8.10
C HIS A 141 -25.94 5.77 -8.37
N TYR A 142 -25.95 4.70 -7.60
CA TYR A 142 -27.05 3.73 -7.56
C TYR A 142 -27.51 3.54 -6.13
N ASN A 143 -28.84 3.56 -5.91
CA ASN A 143 -29.44 3.45 -4.59
C ASN A 143 -30.09 2.07 -4.43
N PHE A 144 -29.86 1.45 -3.27
CA PHE A 144 -30.37 0.13 -2.92
C PHE A 144 -31.05 0.18 -1.54
N ARG A 145 -31.90 -0.76 -1.25
CA ARG A 145 -32.53 -0.91 0.07
C ARG A 145 -31.65 -1.69 1.04
N ASN A 146 -30.73 -2.50 0.52
CA ASN A 146 -29.85 -3.38 1.28
C ASN A 146 -28.38 -3.06 0.95
N PRO A 147 -27.48 -2.91 1.95
CA PRO A 147 -26.07 -2.62 1.71
C PRO A 147 -25.34 -3.75 0.96
N HIS A 148 -25.74 -5.01 1.16
CA HIS A 148 -25.16 -6.14 0.45
C HIS A 148 -25.55 -6.18 -1.05
N GLU A 149 -26.77 -5.77 -1.39
CA GLU A 149 -27.16 -5.59 -2.80
C GLU A 149 -26.34 -4.49 -3.47
N ALA A 150 -26.12 -3.37 -2.78
CA ALA A 150 -25.30 -2.27 -3.26
C ALA A 150 -23.87 -2.75 -3.54
N PHE A 151 -23.29 -3.53 -2.64
CA PHE A 151 -21.94 -4.11 -2.79
C PHE A 151 -21.89 -5.11 -3.95
N PHE A 152 -22.85 -6.05 -4.02
CA PHE A 152 -22.90 -7.05 -5.07
C PHE A 152 -23.02 -6.42 -6.46
N HIS A 153 -23.87 -5.41 -6.60
CA HIS A 153 -24.04 -4.68 -7.86
C HIS A 153 -22.77 -3.92 -8.25
N GLY A 154 -22.10 -3.27 -7.28
CA GLY A 154 -20.83 -2.60 -7.49
C GLY A 154 -19.73 -3.53 -7.98
N THR A 155 -19.58 -4.69 -7.34
CA THR A 155 -18.54 -5.68 -7.68
C THR A 155 -18.83 -6.41 -8.99
N MET A 156 -20.07 -6.78 -9.27
CA MET A 156 -20.43 -7.52 -10.49
C MET A 156 -20.38 -6.63 -11.74
N CYS A 157 -20.82 -5.37 -11.68
CA CYS A 157 -20.68 -4.44 -12.79
C CYS A 157 -19.20 -4.10 -13.08
N GLY A 158 -18.32 -4.12 -12.08
CA GLY A 158 -16.87 -3.98 -12.25
C GLY A 158 -16.24 -5.18 -12.98
N LYS A 159 -16.67 -6.41 -12.67
CA LYS A 159 -16.12 -7.65 -13.26
C LYS A 159 -16.56 -7.89 -14.71
N ARG A 160 -17.76 -7.51 -15.12
CA ARG A 160 -18.23 -7.68 -16.50
C ARG A 160 -17.41 -6.95 -17.56
N TYR A 161 -16.52 -6.03 -17.18
CA TYR A 161 -15.68 -5.27 -18.10
C TYR A 161 -14.30 -5.90 -18.39
N LYS A 162 -13.95 -6.99 -17.69
CA LYS A 162 -12.72 -7.76 -17.99
C LYS A 162 -12.96 -8.92 -18.98
N MET A 163 -14.18 -9.11 -19.45
CA MET A 163 -14.53 -10.24 -20.33
C MET A 163 -14.91 -9.82 -21.77
N SER A 164 -14.43 -8.66 -22.21
CA SER A 164 -14.51 -8.28 -23.63
C SER A 164 -13.23 -7.59 -24.08
#